data_5fcebd29d036b1ec0ecf5ba5d5903cf0
#
_entry.id   5fcebd29d036b1ec0ecf5ba5d5903cf0
#
_cell.length_a   1.000
_cell.length_b   1.000
_cell.length_c   1.000
_cell.angle_alpha   90.00
_cell.angle_beta   90.00
_cell.angle_gamma   90.00
#
_symmetry.space_group_name_H-M   'P 1'
#
loop_
_entity.id
_entity.type
_entity.pdbx_description
1 polymer ?
#
loop_
_entity_poly.entity_id
_entity_poly.type
_entity_poly.pdbx_seq_one_letter_code
_entity_poly.pdbx_strand_id
1 'polypeptide(L)'
;MLIAIIGENCVGKSTLANKIIEKLSAKIFSGKDYLRLEKNPSAAMETFKATLQASVDGDNIIYIITEKEHIQLLPEGAFKIVLTAELDVIKARFKERMRGNLPMPVEKMLEAKHGMYDALDCNIKLDGNYNIEDVLNALAMQ
;
A
#
# COMPACT_ATOMS: atom_id res chain seq x y z
N MET A 1 5.00 -11.11 10.28
CA MET A 1 5.43 -10.65 8.94
C MET A 1 4.89 -9.26 8.67
N LEU A 2 5.70 -8.38 8.13
CA LEU A 2 5.26 -7.06 7.68
C LEU A 2 5.17 -7.03 6.16
N ILE A 3 3.98 -6.72 5.65
CA ILE A 3 3.71 -6.63 4.21
C ILE A 3 3.38 -5.18 3.89
N ALA A 4 4.12 -4.58 2.97
CA ALA A 4 3.83 -3.23 2.47
C ALA A 4 3.25 -3.34 1.07
N ILE A 5 2.07 -2.76 0.87
CA ILE A 5 1.45 -2.65 -0.45
C ILE A 5 1.55 -1.20 -0.89
N ILE A 6 2.36 -0.96 -1.91
CA ILE A 6 2.73 0.38 -2.37
C ILE A 6 2.19 0.62 -3.77
N GLY A 7 1.58 1.75 -3.99
CA GLY A 7 1.07 2.08 -5.31
C GLY A 7 0.40 3.44 -5.37
N GLU A 8 0.18 3.91 -6.59
CA GLU A 8 -0.54 5.15 -6.85
C GLU A 8 -2.00 5.06 -6.42
N ASN A 9 -2.69 6.18 -6.44
CA ASN A 9 -4.13 6.20 -6.18
C ASN A 9 -4.87 5.25 -7.12
N CYS A 10 -5.85 4.53 -6.59
CA CYS A 10 -6.76 3.71 -7.39
C CYS A 10 -6.14 2.54 -8.16
N VAL A 11 -4.98 2.05 -7.76
CA VAL A 11 -4.40 0.85 -8.39
C VAL A 11 -4.96 -0.46 -7.82
N GLY A 12 -5.74 -0.41 -6.73
CA GLY A 12 -6.35 -1.60 -6.16
C GLY A 12 -5.65 -2.15 -4.91
N LYS A 13 -4.94 -1.30 -4.17
CA LYS A 13 -4.19 -1.72 -2.97
C LYS A 13 -5.08 -2.32 -1.88
N SER A 14 -6.21 -1.69 -1.59
CA SER A 14 -7.14 -2.18 -0.57
C SER A 14 -7.77 -3.50 -0.99
N THR A 15 -8.06 -3.67 -2.28
CA THR A 15 -8.59 -4.92 -2.81
C THR A 15 -7.58 -6.06 -2.62
N LEU A 16 -6.31 -5.81 -2.92
CA LEU A 16 -5.25 -6.79 -2.70
C LEU A 16 -5.12 -7.15 -1.23
N ALA A 17 -5.10 -6.14 -0.35
CA ALA A 17 -5.03 -6.36 1.10
C ALA A 17 -6.17 -7.24 1.59
N ASN A 18 -7.39 -6.97 1.14
CA ASN A 18 -8.57 -7.76 1.52
C ASN A 18 -8.48 -9.21 1.03
N LYS A 19 -7.94 -9.43 -0.17
CA LYS A 19 -7.72 -10.80 -0.68
C LYS A 19 -6.67 -11.54 0.15
N ILE A 20 -5.64 -10.85 0.60
CA ILE A 20 -4.61 -11.46 1.45
C ILE A 20 -5.19 -11.87 2.80
N ILE A 21 -5.99 -11.01 3.44
CA ILE A 21 -6.55 -11.32 4.77
C ILE A 21 -7.61 -12.43 4.75
N GLU A 22 -8.13 -12.79 3.61
CA GLU A 22 -9.00 -13.98 3.48
C GLU A 22 -8.24 -15.26 3.81
N LYS A 23 -6.91 -15.27 3.63
CA LYS A 23 -6.06 -16.46 3.82
C LYS A 23 -5.01 -16.27 4.91
N LEU A 24 -4.70 -15.04 5.27
CA LEU A 24 -3.64 -14.72 6.22
C LEU A 24 -4.17 -13.67 7.19
N SER A 25 -4.33 -14.04 8.46
CA SER A 25 -4.78 -13.07 9.47
C SER A 25 -3.75 -11.96 9.61
N ALA A 26 -4.18 -10.72 9.45
CA ALA A 26 -3.30 -9.56 9.55
C ALA A 26 -4.10 -8.32 9.95
N LYS A 27 -3.41 -7.40 10.60
CA LYS A 27 -3.95 -6.07 10.91
C LYS A 27 -3.57 -5.14 9.76
N ILE A 28 -4.52 -4.31 9.31
CA ILE A 28 -4.30 -3.40 8.19
C ILE A 28 -4.18 -1.97 8.70
N PHE A 29 -3.11 -1.29 8.29
CA PHE A 29 -2.95 0.17 8.41
C PHE A 29 -2.87 0.76 7.01
N SER A 30 -3.44 1.94 6.82
CA SER A 30 -3.36 2.67 5.55
C SER A 30 -2.94 4.11 5.81
N GLY A 31 -1.92 4.57 5.11
CA GLY A 31 -1.48 5.96 5.15
C GLY A 31 -1.21 6.48 6.56
N LYS A 32 -2.05 7.40 7.02
CA LYS A 32 -1.92 8.07 8.32
C LYS A 32 -2.76 7.44 9.43
N ASP A 33 -3.25 6.23 9.25
CA ASP A 33 -4.03 5.54 10.30
C ASP A 33 -3.28 5.45 11.62
N TYR A 34 -1.95 5.45 11.58
CA TYR A 34 -1.11 5.38 12.77
C TYR A 34 -1.36 6.56 13.75
N LEU A 35 -1.91 7.66 13.27
CA LEU A 35 -2.22 8.82 14.13
C LEU A 35 -3.24 8.50 15.21
N ARG A 36 -3.98 7.39 15.08
CA ARG A 36 -4.92 6.92 16.10
C ARG A 36 -4.24 6.22 17.28
N LEU A 37 -2.97 5.85 17.15
CA LEU A 37 -2.26 5.09 18.18
C LEU A 37 -1.95 5.91 19.43
N GLU A 38 -1.73 7.20 19.27
CA GLU A 38 -1.38 8.13 20.35
C GLU A 38 -2.02 9.48 20.09
N LYS A 39 -2.21 10.28 21.15
CA LYS A 39 -2.74 11.65 21.01
C LYS A 39 -1.74 12.60 20.36
N ASN A 40 -0.46 12.47 20.68
CA ASN A 40 0.61 13.28 20.11
C ASN A 40 1.06 12.67 18.77
N PRO A 41 1.04 13.41 17.66
CA PRO A 41 1.45 12.89 16.36
C PRO A 41 2.87 12.30 16.32
N SER A 42 3.83 12.94 16.99
CA SER A 42 5.20 12.42 17.04
C SER A 42 5.27 11.12 17.82
N ALA A 43 4.54 11.01 18.93
CA ALA A 43 4.46 9.78 19.71
C ALA A 43 3.77 8.66 18.90
N ALA A 44 2.71 9.01 18.14
CA ALA A 44 2.03 8.06 17.28
C ALA A 44 2.97 7.49 16.22
N MET A 45 3.80 8.33 15.60
CA MET A 45 4.77 7.90 14.61
C MET A 45 5.81 6.96 15.20
N GLU A 46 6.35 7.28 16.39
CA GLU A 46 7.33 6.43 17.06
C GLU A 46 6.72 5.07 17.47
N THR A 47 5.50 5.08 18.00
CA THR A 47 4.77 3.86 18.31
C THR A 47 4.53 3.01 17.08
N PHE A 48 4.17 3.65 15.97
CA PHE A 48 3.93 2.96 14.71
C PHE A 48 5.20 2.31 14.17
N LYS A 49 6.33 3.04 14.17
CA LYS A 49 7.61 2.49 13.74
C LYS A 49 8.00 1.27 14.57
N ALA A 50 7.81 1.33 15.88
CA ALA A 50 8.07 0.20 16.78
C ALA A 50 7.14 -0.98 16.48
N THR A 51 5.87 -0.69 16.21
CA THR A 51 4.87 -1.71 15.84
C THR A 51 5.25 -2.40 14.53
N LEU A 52 5.66 -1.64 13.54
CA LEU A 52 6.11 -2.20 12.25
C LEU A 52 7.36 -3.05 12.42
N GLN A 53 8.33 -2.58 13.19
CA GLN A 53 9.56 -3.33 13.44
C GLN A 53 9.26 -4.66 14.14
N ALA A 54 8.37 -4.64 15.14
CA ALA A 54 7.98 -5.85 15.86
C ALA A 54 7.26 -6.85 14.95
N SER A 55 6.50 -6.37 13.98
CA SER A 55 5.74 -7.23 13.07
C SER A 55 6.61 -8.01 12.09
N VAL A 56 7.84 -7.56 11.83
CA VAL A 56 8.75 -8.26 10.92
C VAL A 56 8.94 -9.72 11.35
N ASP A 57 9.09 -9.94 12.65
CA ASP A 57 9.26 -11.29 13.24
C ASP A 57 8.09 -11.69 14.14
N GLY A 58 6.97 -10.99 14.06
CA GLY A 58 5.81 -11.18 14.93
C GLY A 58 4.51 -11.29 14.18
N ASP A 59 3.45 -10.73 14.76
CA ASP A 59 2.12 -10.74 14.17
C ASP A 59 2.10 -10.02 12.82
N ASN A 60 1.24 -10.49 11.93
CA ASN A 60 1.18 -9.97 10.57
C ASN A 60 0.52 -8.59 10.53
N ILE A 61 1.17 -7.68 9.82
CA ILE A 61 0.65 -6.35 9.52
C ILE A 61 0.75 -6.12 8.01
N ILE A 62 -0.32 -5.55 7.44
CA ILE A 62 -0.31 -5.04 6.08
C ILE A 62 -0.36 -3.51 6.17
N TYR A 63 0.61 -2.84 5.59
CA TYR A 63 0.64 -1.38 5.51
C TYR A 63 0.41 -0.96 4.06
N ILE A 64 -0.69 -0.24 3.82
CA ILE A 64 -1.06 0.27 2.50
C ILE A 64 -0.48 1.67 2.35
N ILE A 65 0.38 1.87 1.35
CA ILE A 65 1.11 3.11 1.13
C ILE A 65 0.77 3.71 -0.22
N THR A 66 0.27 4.94 -0.21
CA THR A 66 0.06 5.74 -1.42
C THR A 66 1.09 6.86 -1.53
N GLU A 67 1.43 7.50 -0.41
CA GLU A 67 2.36 8.62 -0.38
C GLU A 67 3.80 8.14 -0.18
N LYS A 68 4.69 8.67 -1.00
CA LYS A 68 6.10 8.28 -1.01
C LYS A 68 6.78 8.43 0.36
N GLU A 69 6.41 9.44 1.12
CA GLU A 69 6.98 9.73 2.44
C GLU A 69 6.75 8.58 3.44
N HIS A 70 5.66 7.82 3.29
CA HIS A 70 5.35 6.71 4.19
C HIS A 70 6.25 5.49 3.97
N ILE A 71 6.89 5.39 2.81
CA ILE A 71 7.85 4.29 2.53
C ILE A 71 9.02 4.35 3.52
N GLN A 72 9.39 5.56 3.94
CA GLN A 72 10.50 5.77 4.87
C GLN A 72 10.20 5.23 6.28
N LEU A 73 8.94 4.96 6.59
CA LEU A 73 8.56 4.37 7.88
C LEU A 73 8.81 2.86 7.94
N LEU A 74 9.02 2.23 6.79
CA LEU A 74 9.21 0.78 6.72
C LEU A 74 10.59 0.38 7.28
N PRO A 75 10.61 -0.59 8.19
CA PRO A 75 11.88 -1.16 8.65
C PRO A 75 12.47 -2.10 7.61
N GLU A 76 13.73 -2.44 7.78
CA GLU A 76 14.34 -3.52 7.04
C GLU A 76 13.58 -4.82 7.35
N GLY A 77 13.42 -5.67 6.35
CA GLY A 77 12.67 -6.92 6.50
C GLY A 77 11.21 -6.84 6.09
N ALA A 78 10.69 -5.67 5.74
CA ALA A 78 9.35 -5.56 5.17
C ALA A 78 9.29 -6.23 3.80
N PHE A 79 8.25 -7.02 3.57
CA PHE A 79 7.97 -7.58 2.25
C PHE A 79 7.22 -6.54 1.43
N LYS A 80 7.85 -6.00 0.40
CA LYS A 80 7.29 -4.90 -0.40
C LYS A 80 6.64 -5.41 -1.67
N ILE A 81 5.38 -5.06 -1.85
CA ILE A 81 4.60 -5.32 -3.06
C ILE A 81 4.31 -3.97 -3.71
N VAL A 82 4.75 -3.78 -4.94
CA VAL A 82 4.38 -2.59 -5.73
C VAL A 82 3.26 -3.00 -6.67
N LEU A 83 2.12 -2.32 -6.57
CA LEU A 83 0.96 -2.56 -7.41
C LEU A 83 0.81 -1.40 -8.39
N THR A 84 0.72 -1.71 -9.68
CA THR A 84 0.62 -0.73 -10.76
C THR A 84 -0.66 -0.90 -11.54
N ALA A 85 -1.06 0.15 -12.28
CA ALA A 85 -2.16 0.11 -13.22
C ALA A 85 -1.90 1.14 -14.31
N GLU A 86 -2.53 0.95 -15.47
CA GLU A 86 -2.47 1.92 -16.55
C GLU A 86 -3.13 3.24 -16.13
N LEU A 87 -2.60 4.35 -16.63
CA LEU A 87 -3.09 5.68 -16.27
C LEU A 87 -4.60 5.84 -16.56
N ASP A 88 -5.06 5.33 -17.69
CA ASP A 88 -6.48 5.39 -18.06
C ASP A 88 -7.37 4.66 -17.06
N VAL A 89 -6.90 3.53 -16.54
CA VAL A 89 -7.61 2.75 -15.51
C VAL A 89 -7.68 3.55 -14.20
N ILE A 90 -6.55 4.16 -13.83
CA ILE A 90 -6.48 4.99 -12.61
C ILE A 90 -7.46 6.16 -12.70
N LYS A 91 -7.46 6.87 -13.83
CA LYS A 91 -8.37 8.01 -14.05
C LYS A 91 -9.83 7.57 -14.00
N ALA A 92 -10.17 6.46 -14.65
CA ALA A 92 -11.54 5.95 -14.68
C ALA A 92 -12.03 5.58 -13.28
N ARG A 93 -11.20 4.90 -12.50
CA ARG A 93 -11.52 4.52 -11.12
C ARG A 93 -11.65 5.73 -10.19
N PHE A 94 -10.78 6.71 -10.35
CA PHE A 94 -10.84 7.94 -9.56
C PHE A 94 -12.11 8.72 -9.87
N LYS A 95 -12.44 8.85 -11.17
CA LYS A 95 -13.67 9.50 -11.62
C LYS A 95 -14.92 8.84 -11.03
N GLU A 96 -14.95 7.51 -11.01
CA GLU A 96 -16.05 6.76 -10.41
C GLU A 96 -16.18 7.06 -8.92
N ARG A 97 -15.08 7.11 -8.17
CA ARG A 97 -15.09 7.49 -6.75
C ARG A 97 -15.59 8.90 -6.52
N MET A 98 -15.35 9.80 -7.48
CA MET A 98 -15.81 11.20 -7.43
C MET A 98 -17.20 11.38 -8.07
N ARG A 99 -17.95 10.29 -8.20
CA ARG A 99 -19.32 10.28 -8.75
C ARG A 99 -19.42 10.84 -10.16
N GLY A 100 -18.45 10.47 -11.01
CA GLY A 100 -18.42 10.85 -12.42
C GLY A 100 -17.72 12.18 -12.68
N ASN A 101 -17.14 12.81 -11.69
CA ASN A 101 -16.42 14.07 -11.82
C ASN A 101 -14.92 13.85 -11.64
N LEU A 102 -14.12 14.32 -12.61
CA LEU A 102 -12.67 14.32 -12.51
C LEU A 102 -12.18 15.75 -12.78
N PRO A 103 -12.06 16.58 -11.72
CA PRO A 103 -11.58 17.95 -11.87
C PRO A 103 -10.19 17.99 -12.51
N MET A 104 -9.94 19.00 -13.34
CA MET A 104 -8.66 19.11 -14.05
C MET A 104 -7.43 19.13 -13.13
N PRO A 105 -7.42 19.82 -11.98
CA PRO A 105 -6.27 19.76 -11.07
C PRO A 105 -5.98 18.36 -10.57
N VAL A 106 -7.01 17.56 -10.30
CA VAL A 106 -6.89 16.17 -9.87
C VAL A 106 -6.34 15.30 -11.00
N GLU A 107 -6.89 15.45 -12.21
CA GLU A 107 -6.43 14.71 -13.38
C GLU A 107 -4.95 14.97 -13.66
N LYS A 108 -4.52 16.22 -13.58
CA LYS A 108 -3.11 16.59 -13.74
C LYS A 108 -2.23 16.01 -12.65
N MET A 109 -2.73 15.95 -11.41
CA MET A 109 -2.00 15.32 -10.30
C MET A 109 -1.78 13.84 -10.58
N LEU A 110 -2.81 13.13 -11.05
CA LEU A 110 -2.69 11.71 -11.37
C LEU A 110 -1.68 11.48 -12.50
N GLU A 111 -1.70 12.32 -13.54
CA GLU A 111 -0.74 12.25 -14.63
C GLU A 111 0.69 12.49 -14.14
N ALA A 112 0.90 13.50 -13.31
CA ALA A 112 2.22 13.87 -12.80
C ALA A 112 2.82 12.79 -11.90
N LYS A 113 1.99 12.07 -11.16
CA LYS A 113 2.44 11.01 -10.24
C LYS A 113 2.53 9.64 -10.90
N HIS A 114 2.00 9.48 -12.12
CA HIS A 114 1.99 8.18 -12.77
C HIS A 114 3.41 7.67 -13.00
N GLY A 115 3.64 6.41 -12.62
CA GLY A 115 4.95 5.79 -12.73
C GLY A 115 5.92 6.10 -11.60
N MET A 116 5.48 6.83 -10.57
CA MET A 116 6.37 7.25 -9.48
C MET A 116 7.03 6.10 -8.73
N TYR A 117 6.44 4.90 -8.77
CA TYR A 117 6.98 3.72 -8.08
C TYR A 117 7.60 2.70 -9.03
N ASP A 118 7.72 3.01 -10.32
CA ASP A 118 8.23 2.05 -11.31
C ASP A 118 9.67 1.61 -11.04
N ALA A 119 10.49 2.49 -10.49
CA ALA A 119 11.90 2.22 -10.17
C ALA A 119 12.12 1.81 -8.71
N LEU A 120 11.06 1.69 -7.91
CA LEU A 120 11.19 1.33 -6.51
C LEU A 120 11.65 -0.11 -6.35
N ASP A 121 12.65 -0.32 -5.52
CA ASP A 121 13.10 -1.66 -5.16
C ASP A 121 12.02 -2.36 -4.33
N CYS A 122 11.62 -3.57 -4.75
CA CYS A 122 10.53 -4.30 -4.11
C CYS A 122 10.72 -5.80 -4.28
N ASN A 123 9.98 -6.58 -3.49
CA ASN A 123 10.01 -8.04 -3.57
C ASN A 123 9.23 -8.55 -4.77
N ILE A 124 8.05 -7.98 -5.02
CA ILE A 124 7.26 -8.30 -6.21
C ILE A 124 6.58 -7.03 -6.75
N LYS A 125 6.43 -6.99 -8.06
CA LYS A 125 5.69 -5.95 -8.76
C LYS A 125 4.51 -6.59 -9.47
N LEU A 126 3.31 -6.06 -9.26
CA LEU A 126 2.07 -6.61 -9.80
C LEU A 126 1.32 -5.57 -10.61
N ASP A 127 0.61 -6.02 -11.64
CA ASP A 127 -0.40 -5.21 -12.32
C ASP A 127 -1.80 -5.70 -11.93
N GLY A 128 -2.85 -5.14 -12.55
CA GLY A 128 -4.24 -5.50 -12.23
C GLY A 128 -4.63 -6.93 -12.57
N ASN A 129 -3.81 -7.65 -13.33
CA ASN A 129 -4.06 -9.02 -13.76
C ASN A 129 -3.33 -10.07 -12.90
N TYR A 130 -2.87 -9.68 -11.72
CA TYR A 130 -2.16 -10.59 -10.83
C TYR A 130 -3.03 -11.78 -10.40
N ASN A 131 -2.36 -12.91 -10.13
CA ASN A 131 -3.00 -14.09 -9.55
C ASN A 131 -2.75 -14.07 -8.04
N ILE A 132 -3.82 -14.08 -7.24
CA ILE A 132 -3.68 -14.00 -5.77
C ILE A 132 -2.91 -15.21 -5.21
N GLU A 133 -3.05 -16.40 -5.81
CA GLU A 133 -2.32 -17.57 -5.34
C GLU A 133 -0.81 -17.40 -5.48
N ASP A 134 -0.36 -16.73 -6.53
CA ASP A 134 1.06 -16.43 -6.71
C ASP A 134 1.58 -15.49 -5.62
N VAL A 135 0.76 -14.50 -5.25
CA VAL A 135 1.09 -13.57 -4.16
C VAL A 135 1.18 -14.31 -2.83
N LEU A 136 0.18 -15.14 -2.52
CA LEU A 136 0.15 -15.92 -1.28
C LEU A 136 1.33 -16.88 -1.19
N ASN A 137 1.69 -17.51 -2.31
CA ASN A 137 2.85 -18.41 -2.37
C ASN A 137 4.16 -17.64 -2.11
N ALA A 138 4.30 -16.46 -2.69
CA ALA A 138 5.48 -15.62 -2.46
C ALA A 138 5.59 -15.21 -0.99
N LEU A 139 4.47 -14.87 -0.33
CA LEU A 139 4.45 -14.55 1.09
C LEU A 139 4.79 -15.75 1.95
N ALA A 140 4.31 -16.94 1.60
CA ALA A 140 4.59 -18.17 2.35
C ALA A 140 6.06 -18.60 2.29
N MET A 141 6.80 -18.11 1.31
CA MET A 141 8.23 -18.44 1.12
C MET A 141 9.16 -17.55 1.96
N GLN A 142 8.63 -16.60 2.71
CA GLN A 142 9.45 -15.66 3.49
C GLN A 142 9.78 -16.16 4.89
#